data_70e7b8b0f750bc98226530d5841776a0
#
_entry.id   70e7b8b0f750bc98226530d5841776a0
#
_cell.length_a   1.000
_cell.length_b   1.000
_cell.length_c   1.000
_cell.angle_alpha   90.00
_cell.angle_beta   90.00
_cell.angle_gamma   90.00
#
_symmetry.space_group_name_H-M   'P 1'
#
loop_
_entity.id
_entity.type
_entity.pdbx_description
1 polymer ?
#
loop_
_entity_poly.entity_id
_entity_poly.type
_entity_poly.pdbx_seq_one_letter_code
_entity_poly.pdbx_strand_id
1 'polypeptide(L)'
;MKLSFKQKFNTRQEISVLLGGDTQKGIAVSAQTDTILLFMNDGEIYTDYFYPTGSYSHCMYTGIGRRGHQDSPDENKHMYDLNIEVLSHRTNKKHLLVFEKKDKAMYFVGEYRLTEMHQNVQPDENGMLRRVFVFHLTQVSDYFEW
;
A
#
# COMPACT_ATOMS: atom_id res chain seq x y z
N MET A 1 20.87 -5.48 4.87
CA MET A 1 19.70 -6.35 5.11
C MET A 1 18.92 -6.52 3.82
N LYS A 2 18.16 -7.59 3.69
CA LYS A 2 17.47 -7.88 2.42
C LYS A 2 16.11 -8.53 2.68
N LEU A 3 15.09 -8.10 1.92
CA LEU A 3 13.82 -8.79 1.78
C LEU A 3 13.82 -9.56 0.46
N SER A 4 13.35 -10.79 0.50
CA SER A 4 13.26 -11.67 -0.69
C SER A 4 11.81 -11.90 -1.07
N PHE A 5 11.57 -12.18 -2.35
CA PHE A 5 10.24 -12.45 -2.88
C PHE A 5 9.54 -13.56 -2.11
N LYS A 6 8.30 -13.29 -1.71
CA LYS A 6 7.43 -14.17 -0.91
C LYS A 6 7.95 -14.46 0.51
N GLN A 7 8.90 -13.66 1.00
CA GLN A 7 9.30 -13.77 2.40
C GLN A 7 8.08 -13.54 3.30
N LYS A 8 7.86 -14.48 4.21
CA LYS A 8 6.68 -14.52 5.06
C LYS A 8 6.92 -13.81 6.39
N PHE A 9 5.91 -13.04 6.80
CA PHE A 9 5.84 -12.45 8.14
C PHE A 9 4.50 -12.86 8.75
N ASN A 10 4.55 -13.40 9.96
CA ASN A 10 3.32 -13.85 10.62
C ASN A 10 2.51 -12.70 11.19
N THR A 11 3.16 -11.57 11.51
CA THR A 11 2.52 -10.41 12.09
C THR A 11 3.09 -9.12 11.50
N ARG A 12 2.28 -8.04 11.58
CA ARG A 12 2.75 -6.69 11.26
C ARG A 12 3.88 -6.24 12.19
N GLN A 13 3.88 -6.72 13.43
CA GLN A 13 4.92 -6.43 14.40
C GLN A 13 6.29 -6.89 13.91
N GLU A 14 6.39 -8.08 13.32
CA GLU A 14 7.63 -8.59 12.76
C GLU A 14 8.19 -7.67 11.67
N ILE A 15 7.30 -7.17 10.81
CA ILE A 15 7.67 -6.22 9.75
C ILE A 15 8.14 -4.91 10.36
N SER A 16 7.43 -4.39 11.35
CA SER A 16 7.76 -3.13 12.02
C SER A 16 9.10 -3.19 12.74
N VAL A 17 9.43 -4.32 13.37
CA VAL A 17 10.73 -4.51 14.01
C VAL A 17 11.85 -4.44 12.97
N LEU A 18 11.64 -5.02 11.80
CA LEU A 18 12.66 -5.07 10.77
C LEU A 18 12.79 -3.75 10.00
N LEU A 19 11.67 -3.15 9.61
CA LEU A 19 11.63 -2.00 8.68
C LEU A 19 11.20 -0.70 9.34
N GLY A 20 10.53 -0.75 10.48
CA GLY A 20 9.84 0.38 11.07
C GLY A 20 8.41 0.51 10.55
N GLY A 21 7.76 1.61 10.89
CA GLY A 21 6.41 1.92 10.42
C GLY A 21 5.30 1.44 11.35
N ASP A 22 4.11 1.90 11.06
CA ASP A 22 2.89 1.59 11.80
C ASP A 22 2.49 0.12 11.60
N THR A 23 1.83 -0.47 12.60
CA THR A 23 1.45 -1.88 12.58
C THR A 23 -0.02 -2.13 12.23
N GLN A 24 -0.81 -1.08 11.99
CA GLN A 24 -2.27 -1.22 11.86
C GLN A 24 -2.84 -0.71 10.54
N LYS A 25 -2.23 0.30 9.93
CA LYS A 25 -2.78 0.93 8.72
C LYS A 25 -2.31 0.25 7.44
N GLY A 26 -3.12 0.34 6.39
CA GLY A 26 -2.78 -0.23 5.08
C GLY A 26 -1.58 0.44 4.42
N ILE A 27 -1.30 1.68 4.78
CA ILE A 27 -0.10 2.41 4.34
C ILE A 27 0.69 2.79 5.59
N ALA A 28 1.94 2.37 5.66
CA ALA A 28 2.81 2.66 6.79
C ALA A 28 4.10 3.31 6.30
N VAL A 29 4.39 4.52 6.78
CA VAL A 29 5.60 5.25 6.42
C VAL A 29 6.68 4.96 7.45
N SER A 30 7.87 4.58 6.98
CA SER A 30 9.03 4.35 7.85
C SER A 30 10.16 5.32 7.53
N ALA A 31 10.46 6.19 8.48
CA ALA A 31 11.63 7.07 8.39
C ALA A 31 12.93 6.28 8.60
N GLN A 32 12.87 5.17 9.30
CA GLN A 32 14.03 4.33 9.60
C GLN A 32 14.68 3.76 8.34
N THR A 33 13.88 3.40 7.34
CA THR A 33 14.36 2.77 6.10
C THR A 33 14.04 3.56 4.85
N ASP A 34 13.48 4.76 4.98
CA ASP A 34 12.99 5.60 3.86
C ASP A 34 12.02 4.84 2.96
N THR A 35 11.10 4.11 3.59
CA THR A 35 10.13 3.27 2.88
C THR A 35 8.69 3.66 3.18
N ILE A 36 7.83 3.33 2.24
CA ILE A 36 6.38 3.34 2.42
C ILE A 36 5.91 1.91 2.18
N LEU A 37 5.32 1.33 3.21
CA LEU A 37 4.86 -0.06 3.18
C LEU A 37 3.39 -0.08 2.80
N LEU A 38 3.05 -0.82 1.76
CA LEU A 38 1.68 -0.96 1.29
C LEU A 38 1.22 -2.39 1.55
N PHE A 39 0.11 -2.54 2.27
CA PHE A 39 -0.46 -3.83 2.62
C PHE A 39 -1.72 -4.04 1.81
N MET A 40 -1.71 -5.07 0.95
CA MET A 40 -2.86 -5.40 0.11
C MET A 40 -4.01 -5.86 0.98
N ASN A 41 -5.18 -5.29 0.70
CA ASN A 41 -6.41 -5.67 1.39
C ASN A 41 -6.95 -6.98 0.79
N ASP A 42 -7.74 -7.70 1.59
CA ASP A 42 -8.35 -8.96 1.17
C ASP A 42 -9.70 -8.78 0.43
N GLY A 43 -10.02 -7.55 0.01
CA GLY A 43 -11.11 -7.28 -0.92
C GLY A 43 -12.46 -6.91 -0.29
N GLU A 44 -12.54 -6.71 1.02
CA GLU A 44 -13.81 -6.36 1.67
C GLU A 44 -14.27 -4.92 1.35
N ILE A 45 -13.35 -3.94 1.45
CA ILE A 45 -13.66 -2.52 1.26
C ILE A 45 -12.94 -1.95 0.06
N TYR A 46 -11.71 -2.41 -0.17
CA TYR A 46 -10.84 -1.92 -1.23
C TYR A 46 -10.68 -2.98 -2.33
N THR A 47 -10.55 -2.53 -3.59
CA THR A 47 -10.31 -3.42 -4.72
C THR A 47 -8.83 -3.35 -5.08
N ASP A 48 -8.04 -4.21 -4.45
CA ASP A 48 -6.60 -4.30 -4.69
C ASP A 48 -6.28 -5.61 -5.42
N TYR A 49 -5.43 -5.57 -6.44
CA TYR A 49 -5.07 -6.79 -7.17
C TYR A 49 -3.77 -6.60 -7.95
N PHE A 50 -3.12 -7.72 -8.25
CA PHE A 50 -1.98 -7.78 -9.15
C PHE A 50 -2.42 -8.17 -10.55
N TYR A 51 -1.71 -7.68 -11.55
CA TYR A 51 -2.00 -8.03 -12.95
C TYR A 51 -0.74 -8.03 -13.80
N PRO A 52 -0.71 -8.71 -14.94
CA PRO A 52 -1.72 -9.66 -15.41
C PRO A 52 -1.84 -10.88 -14.47
N THR A 53 -2.90 -11.66 -14.64
CA THR A 53 -3.19 -12.82 -13.79
C THR A 53 -1.96 -13.73 -13.63
N GLY A 54 -1.64 -14.08 -12.38
CA GLY A 54 -0.48 -14.90 -12.06
C GLY A 54 0.84 -14.16 -12.03
N SER A 55 0.83 -12.84 -12.22
CA SER A 55 2.03 -12.01 -12.23
C SER A 55 1.97 -10.96 -11.12
N TYR A 56 3.11 -10.59 -10.56
CA TYR A 56 3.26 -9.48 -9.62
C TYR A 56 3.85 -8.23 -10.28
N SER A 57 3.92 -8.20 -11.62
CA SER A 57 4.56 -7.09 -12.33
C SER A 57 3.84 -5.75 -12.18
N HIS A 58 2.53 -5.78 -11.99
CA HIS A 58 1.73 -4.58 -11.77
C HIS A 58 0.77 -4.78 -10.61
N CYS A 59 0.44 -3.67 -9.94
CA CYS A 59 -0.48 -3.67 -8.81
C CYS A 59 -1.44 -2.49 -8.93
N MET A 60 -2.73 -2.76 -8.78
CA MET A 60 -3.75 -1.74 -8.53
C MET A 60 -3.98 -1.67 -7.04
N TYR A 61 -3.72 -0.53 -6.43
CA TYR A 61 -3.84 -0.32 -5.00
C TYR A 61 -4.79 0.84 -4.72
N THR A 62 -5.91 0.54 -4.04
CA THR A 62 -6.85 1.57 -3.64
C THR A 62 -6.33 2.30 -2.40
N GLY A 63 -6.39 3.62 -2.41
CA GLY A 63 -6.01 4.45 -1.26
C GLY A 63 -6.77 4.06 0.00
N ILE A 64 -6.23 4.44 1.15
CA ILE A 64 -6.84 4.11 2.44
C ILE A 64 -7.79 5.22 2.91
N GLY A 65 -8.68 4.86 3.82
CA GLY A 65 -9.77 5.69 4.34
C GLY A 65 -11.07 4.93 4.18
N ARG A 66 -11.76 4.67 5.29
CA ARG A 66 -12.94 3.78 5.30
C ARG A 66 -14.24 4.53 5.03
N ARG A 67 -14.26 5.85 5.20
CA ARG A 67 -15.45 6.70 5.05
C ARG A 67 -15.10 7.99 4.34
N GLY A 68 -16.06 8.51 3.58
CA GLY A 68 -15.94 9.79 2.91
C GLY A 68 -14.96 9.78 1.75
N HIS A 69 -14.82 10.93 1.13
CA HIS A 69 -13.93 11.10 -0.02
C HIS A 69 -12.47 11.06 0.42
N GLN A 70 -11.69 10.20 -0.21
CA GLN A 70 -10.26 10.08 0.12
C GLN A 70 -9.45 11.30 -0.31
N ASP A 71 -9.94 12.06 -1.28
CA ASP A 71 -9.30 13.28 -1.76
C ASP A 71 -9.68 14.54 -0.95
N SER A 72 -10.38 14.38 0.17
CA SER A 72 -10.78 15.48 1.04
C SER A 72 -10.00 15.43 2.36
N PRO A 73 -9.02 16.35 2.56
CA PRO A 73 -8.24 16.36 3.78
C PRO A 73 -9.07 16.71 5.02
N ASP A 74 -10.20 17.40 4.86
CA ASP A 74 -11.06 17.79 5.97
C ASP A 74 -11.80 16.62 6.60
N GLU A 75 -12.10 15.58 5.82
CA GLU A 75 -12.85 14.42 6.32
C GLU A 75 -11.98 13.42 7.06
N ASN A 76 -10.74 13.24 6.62
CA ASN A 76 -9.82 12.30 7.25
C ASN A 76 -8.38 12.66 6.92
N LYS A 77 -7.86 13.67 7.62
CA LYS A 77 -6.53 14.23 7.31
C LYS A 77 -5.40 13.20 7.40
N HIS A 78 -5.43 12.33 8.40
CA HIS A 78 -4.34 11.37 8.58
C HIS A 78 -4.27 10.36 7.41
N MET A 79 -5.42 9.84 7.00
CA MET A 79 -5.48 8.92 5.87
C MET A 79 -5.15 9.62 4.55
N TYR A 80 -5.64 10.86 4.39
CA TYR A 80 -5.29 11.70 3.26
C TYR A 80 -3.77 11.87 3.16
N ASP A 81 -3.11 12.23 4.27
CA ASP A 81 -1.66 12.43 4.29
C ASP A 81 -0.90 11.16 3.91
N LEU A 82 -1.37 9.98 4.34
CA LEU A 82 -0.75 8.71 3.96
C LEU A 82 -0.92 8.41 2.47
N ASN A 83 -2.08 8.70 1.90
CA ASN A 83 -2.29 8.54 0.46
C ASN A 83 -1.38 9.49 -0.32
N ILE A 84 -1.20 10.72 0.15
CA ILE A 84 -0.29 11.69 -0.48
C ILE A 84 1.17 11.22 -0.40
N GLU A 85 1.56 10.53 0.66
CA GLU A 85 2.91 9.94 0.75
C GLU A 85 3.17 8.99 -0.42
N VAL A 86 2.18 8.19 -0.81
CA VAL A 86 2.30 7.30 -1.98
C VAL A 86 2.48 8.12 -3.27
N LEU A 87 1.63 9.13 -3.46
CA LEU A 87 1.72 10.02 -4.63
C LEU A 87 3.08 10.70 -4.76
N SER A 88 3.68 11.04 -3.63
CA SER A 88 4.90 11.83 -3.57
C SER A 88 6.16 10.99 -3.34
N HIS A 89 6.07 9.66 -3.37
CA HIS A 89 7.17 8.80 -2.93
C HIS A 89 8.47 9.03 -3.72
N ARG A 90 8.36 9.27 -5.02
CA ARG A 90 9.54 9.49 -5.88
C ARG A 90 10.19 10.84 -5.59
N THR A 91 9.38 11.89 -5.46
CA THR A 91 9.85 13.23 -5.09
C THR A 91 10.54 13.21 -3.74
N ASN A 92 10.00 12.47 -2.78
CA ASN A 92 10.53 12.34 -1.43
C ASN A 92 11.60 11.26 -1.31
N LYS A 93 11.98 10.60 -2.42
CA LYS A 93 13.02 9.56 -2.47
C LYS A 93 12.73 8.41 -1.51
N LYS A 94 11.46 7.98 -1.46
CA LYS A 94 11.05 6.85 -0.64
C LYS A 94 10.70 5.66 -1.51
N HIS A 95 11.04 4.47 -1.02
CA HIS A 95 10.77 3.21 -1.71
C HIS A 95 9.38 2.70 -1.33
N LEU A 96 8.58 2.27 -2.31
CA LEU A 96 7.30 1.61 -2.06
C LEU A 96 7.52 0.10 -1.99
N LEU A 97 7.21 -0.49 -0.86
CA LEU A 97 7.30 -1.93 -0.65
C LEU A 97 5.89 -2.49 -0.49
N VAL A 98 5.56 -3.53 -1.26
CA VAL A 98 4.22 -4.11 -1.27
C VAL A 98 4.23 -5.47 -0.59
N PHE A 99 3.24 -5.68 0.27
CA PHE A 99 3.02 -6.92 0.99
C PHE A 99 1.62 -7.44 0.65
N GLU A 100 1.54 -8.73 0.31
CA GLU A 100 0.27 -9.41 0.06
C GLU A 100 -0.17 -10.13 1.33
N LYS A 101 -1.41 -9.92 1.74
CA LYS A 101 -1.97 -10.62 2.89
C LYS A 101 -2.63 -11.92 2.44
N LYS A 102 -2.24 -13.03 3.04
CA LYS A 102 -2.77 -14.36 2.76
C LYS A 102 -2.83 -15.17 4.04
N ASP A 103 -4.00 -15.74 4.36
CA ASP A 103 -4.17 -16.62 5.53
C ASP A 103 -3.64 -15.99 6.82
N LYS A 104 -3.92 -14.71 7.03
CA LYS A 104 -3.49 -13.90 8.18
C LYS A 104 -1.99 -13.59 8.25
N ALA A 105 -1.22 -14.03 7.27
CA ALA A 105 0.20 -13.69 7.16
C ALA A 105 0.40 -12.66 6.07
N MET A 106 1.54 -11.97 6.10
CA MET A 106 1.97 -11.04 5.07
C MET A 106 3.18 -11.59 4.33
N TYR A 107 3.19 -11.41 3.03
CA TYR A 107 4.27 -11.87 2.16
C TYR A 107 4.81 -10.68 1.38
N PHE A 108 6.10 -10.44 1.48
CA PHE A 108 6.74 -9.40 0.68
C PHE A 108 6.72 -9.82 -0.79
N VAL A 109 6.23 -8.94 -1.67
CA VAL A 109 6.16 -9.24 -3.10
C VAL A 109 7.01 -8.35 -3.98
N GLY A 110 7.57 -7.29 -3.44
CA GLY A 110 8.53 -6.49 -4.20
C GLY A 110 8.54 -5.02 -3.87
N GLU A 111 9.47 -4.33 -4.50
CA GLU A 111 9.50 -2.88 -4.57
C GLU A 111 8.78 -2.43 -5.83
N TYR A 112 7.95 -1.40 -5.71
CA TYR A 112 7.13 -0.87 -6.79
C TYR A 112 7.37 0.63 -6.94
N ARG A 113 6.96 1.15 -8.09
CA ARG A 113 6.90 2.60 -8.31
C ARG A 113 5.51 2.99 -8.79
N LEU A 114 5.05 4.16 -8.42
CA LEU A 114 3.81 4.72 -8.92
C LEU A 114 4.01 5.15 -10.37
N THR A 115 3.21 4.59 -11.28
CA THR A 115 3.24 4.94 -12.69
C THR A 115 2.07 5.85 -13.09
N GLU A 116 0.93 5.68 -12.42
CA GLU A 116 -0.27 6.47 -12.70
C GLU A 116 -1.17 6.45 -11.49
N MET A 117 -1.98 7.49 -11.32
CA MET A 117 -3.06 7.53 -10.35
C MET A 117 -4.31 8.02 -11.03
N HIS A 118 -5.44 7.38 -10.74
CA HIS A 118 -6.74 7.91 -11.13
C HIS A 118 -7.69 7.88 -9.94
N GLN A 119 -8.79 8.60 -10.05
CA GLN A 119 -9.86 8.53 -9.07
C GLN A 119 -10.96 7.60 -9.57
N ASN A 120 -11.59 6.91 -8.62
CA ASN A 120 -12.73 6.06 -8.90
C ASN A 120 -13.81 6.33 -7.87
N VAL A 121 -15.02 5.85 -8.14
CA VAL A 121 -16.13 5.91 -7.20
C VAL A 121 -16.40 4.50 -6.71
N GLN A 122 -16.28 4.30 -5.40
CA GLN A 122 -16.47 3.00 -4.75
C GLN A 122 -17.26 3.20 -3.47
N PRO A 123 -18.00 2.18 -3.00
CA PRO A 123 -18.70 2.28 -1.72
C PRO A 123 -17.71 2.32 -0.55
N ASP A 124 -18.05 3.07 0.48
CA ASP A 124 -17.33 3.05 1.75
C ASP A 124 -17.83 1.89 2.63
N GLU A 125 -17.39 1.83 3.90
CA GLU A 125 -17.78 0.75 4.81
C GLU A 125 -19.28 0.72 5.11
N ASN A 126 -19.99 1.83 4.86
CA ASN A 126 -21.44 1.97 5.06
C ASN A 126 -22.23 1.86 3.75
N GLY A 127 -21.57 1.53 2.64
CA GLY A 127 -22.19 1.44 1.33
C GLY A 127 -22.40 2.78 0.62
N MET A 128 -21.90 3.89 1.18
CA MET A 128 -22.01 5.21 0.57
C MET A 128 -20.96 5.38 -0.52
N LEU A 129 -21.39 5.77 -1.71
CA LEU A 129 -20.47 6.03 -2.82
C LEU A 129 -19.59 7.23 -2.51
N ARG A 130 -18.30 7.10 -2.76
CA ARG A 130 -17.32 8.15 -2.50
C ARG A 130 -16.18 8.05 -3.50
N ARG A 131 -15.41 9.13 -3.64
CA ARG A 131 -14.20 9.13 -4.47
C ARG A 131 -13.04 8.50 -3.72
N VAL A 132 -12.29 7.64 -4.42
CA VAL A 132 -11.10 7.00 -3.89
C VAL A 132 -9.92 7.23 -4.82
N PHE A 133 -8.70 7.21 -4.27
CA PHE A 133 -7.47 7.13 -5.06
C PHE A 133 -7.29 5.68 -5.54
N VAL A 134 -6.90 5.53 -6.80
CA VAL A 134 -6.45 4.23 -7.32
C VAL A 134 -5.04 4.42 -7.86
N PHE A 135 -4.08 3.77 -7.20
CA PHE A 135 -2.67 3.84 -7.56
C PHE A 135 -2.31 2.69 -8.48
N HIS A 136 -1.73 3.02 -9.62
CA HIS A 136 -1.19 2.03 -10.56
C HIS A 136 0.30 1.91 -10.27
N LEU A 137 0.72 0.73 -9.86
CA LEU A 137 2.10 0.47 -9.44
C LEU A 137 2.75 -0.52 -10.39
N THR A 138 4.01 -0.28 -10.72
CA THR A 138 4.81 -1.19 -11.53
C THR A 138 5.99 -1.70 -10.70
N GLN A 139 6.22 -3.01 -10.73
CA GLN A 139 7.31 -3.61 -9.96
C GLN A 139 8.67 -3.14 -10.50
N VAL A 140 9.52 -2.69 -9.58
CA VAL A 140 10.90 -2.31 -9.84
C VAL A 140 11.81 -3.52 -9.65
N SER A 141 11.58 -4.27 -8.57
CA SER A 141 12.34 -5.48 -8.26
C SER A 141 11.50 -6.38 -7.35
N ASP A 142 11.84 -7.67 -7.30
CA ASP A 142 11.20 -8.62 -6.39
C ASP A 142 11.97 -8.80 -5.08
N TYR A 143 12.92 -7.90 -4.81
CA TYR A 143 13.67 -7.87 -3.56
C TYR A 143 13.89 -6.42 -3.13
N PHE A 144 14.36 -6.23 -1.89
CA PHE A 144 14.72 -4.91 -1.38
C PHE A 144 15.91 -5.06 -0.42
N GLU A 145 16.93 -4.23 -0.61
CA GLU A 145 18.12 -4.20 0.25
C GLU A 145 18.27 -2.81 0.89
N TRP A 146 18.73 -2.81 2.16
CA TRP A 146 19.02 -1.56 2.88
C TRP A 146 20.11 -1.73 3.93
#